data_080b5a136cb31038a1a03c154b097458
#
_entry.id   080b5a136cb31038a1a03c154b097458
#
_cell.length_a   1.000
_cell.length_b   1.000
_cell.length_c   1.000
_cell.angle_alpha   90.00
_cell.angle_beta   90.00
_cell.angle_gamma   90.00
#
_symmetry.space_group_name_H-M   'P 1'
#
loop_
_entity.id
_entity.type
_entity.pdbx_description
1 polymer ?
#
loop_
_entity_poly.entity_id
_entity_poly.type
_entity_poly.pdbx_seq_one_letter_code
_entity_poly.pdbx_strand_id
1 'polypeptide(L)'
;MKILVVVAHPDDEVLGMGGTIKKLSKAGNEIKTIFLSTGILARRPFQPKSSNNVLTEKFFRAYEKKISELRRDAKSAAKVLGISEIDFMDFPDNEMDLISNLQLTKTIENEIMNYKPSTVYMPTKYDVNVDHQAVYNATITATRPQKNMFVQNVISFEIPSSTEWYFPSEFSS
;
A
#
# COMPACT_ATOMS: atom_id res chain seq x y z
N MET A 1 -19.35 -9.54 0.80
CA MET A 1 -18.54 -9.17 2.00
C MET A 1 -17.77 -7.90 1.68
N LYS A 2 -17.35 -7.15 2.71
CA LYS A 2 -16.44 -6.00 2.55
C LYS A 2 -14.99 -6.45 2.73
N ILE A 3 -14.14 -6.08 1.78
CA ILE A 3 -12.74 -6.44 1.72
C ILE A 3 -11.90 -5.16 1.63
N LEU A 4 -10.92 -5.00 2.52
CA LEU A 4 -9.96 -3.91 2.47
C LEU A 4 -8.62 -4.45 1.95
N VAL A 5 -8.05 -3.80 0.97
CA VAL A 5 -6.70 -4.05 0.45
C VAL A 5 -5.83 -2.88 0.88
N VAL A 6 -4.80 -3.16 1.67
CA VAL A 6 -3.84 -2.17 2.16
C VAL A 6 -2.53 -2.39 1.44
N VAL A 7 -2.06 -1.41 0.69
CA VAL A 7 -0.82 -1.48 -0.08
C VAL A 7 0.03 -0.24 0.09
N ALA A 8 1.32 -0.35 -0.20
CA ALA A 8 2.23 0.78 -0.13
C ALA A 8 2.03 1.71 -1.33
N HIS A 9 2.10 1.19 -2.55
CA HIS A 9 2.15 1.98 -3.78
C HIS A 9 1.04 1.61 -4.76
N PRO A 10 0.65 2.55 -5.65
CA PRO A 10 -0.28 2.25 -6.73
C PRO A 10 0.39 1.40 -7.82
N ASP A 11 0.20 0.14 -7.79
CA ASP A 11 0.55 -0.99 -8.68
C ASP A 11 0.65 -2.31 -7.88
N ASP A 12 0.93 -2.24 -6.59
CA ASP A 12 1.08 -3.41 -5.70
C ASP A 12 -0.14 -4.34 -5.76
N GLU A 13 -1.35 -3.75 -5.73
CA GLU A 13 -2.61 -4.50 -5.76
C GLU A 13 -2.82 -5.20 -7.10
N VAL A 14 -2.34 -4.61 -8.18
CA VAL A 14 -2.42 -5.18 -9.53
C VAL A 14 -1.42 -6.32 -9.67
N LEU A 15 -0.16 -6.06 -9.30
CA LEU A 15 0.95 -7.01 -9.45
C LEU A 15 0.79 -8.21 -8.53
N GLY A 16 0.45 -7.98 -7.25
CA GLY A 16 0.38 -9.04 -6.25
C GLY A 16 -0.93 -9.80 -6.25
N MET A 17 -2.06 -9.13 -6.52
CA MET A 17 -3.35 -9.78 -6.38
C MET A 17 -4.45 -9.37 -7.38
N GLY A 18 -4.10 -8.78 -8.52
CA GLY A 18 -5.08 -8.30 -9.50
C GLY A 18 -6.06 -9.38 -9.97
N GLY A 19 -5.57 -10.59 -10.24
CA GLY A 19 -6.43 -11.75 -10.56
C GLY A 19 -7.38 -12.13 -9.42
N THR A 20 -6.89 -12.10 -8.18
CA THR A 20 -7.68 -12.38 -6.97
C THR A 20 -8.74 -11.30 -6.75
N ILE A 21 -8.38 -10.01 -6.84
CA ILE A 21 -9.31 -8.88 -6.75
C ILE A 21 -10.44 -9.07 -7.78
N LYS A 22 -10.08 -9.33 -9.05
CA LYS A 22 -11.07 -9.53 -10.11
C LYS A 22 -12.02 -10.68 -9.83
N LYS A 23 -11.51 -11.79 -9.33
CA LYS A 23 -12.32 -12.95 -8.93
C LYS A 23 -13.27 -12.61 -7.78
N LEU A 24 -12.76 -11.94 -6.74
CA LEU A 24 -13.55 -11.53 -5.57
C LEU A 24 -14.65 -10.53 -5.95
N SER A 25 -14.32 -9.54 -6.78
CA SER A 25 -15.28 -8.56 -7.28
C SER A 25 -16.41 -9.24 -8.08
N LYS A 26 -16.06 -10.16 -9.00
CA LYS A 26 -17.08 -10.94 -9.76
C LYS A 26 -17.95 -11.81 -8.86
N ALA A 27 -17.45 -12.23 -7.71
CA ALA A 27 -18.21 -12.97 -6.70
C ALA A 27 -19.12 -12.07 -5.84
N GLY A 28 -19.25 -10.77 -6.19
CA GLY A 28 -20.13 -9.83 -5.50
C GLY A 28 -19.56 -9.25 -4.20
N ASN A 29 -18.25 -9.34 -3.97
CA ASN A 29 -17.62 -8.67 -2.85
C ASN A 29 -17.39 -7.18 -3.17
N GLU A 30 -17.59 -6.35 -2.15
CA GLU A 30 -17.26 -4.93 -2.16
C GLU A 30 -15.79 -4.77 -1.74
N ILE A 31 -14.98 -4.13 -2.57
CA ILE A 31 -13.53 -4.05 -2.36
C ILE A 31 -13.12 -2.59 -2.31
N LYS A 32 -12.45 -2.22 -1.22
CA LYS A 32 -11.76 -0.94 -1.07
C LYS A 32 -10.26 -1.16 -1.07
N THR A 33 -9.50 -0.30 -1.76
CA THR A 33 -8.04 -0.28 -1.71
C THR A 33 -7.54 1.05 -1.17
N ILE A 34 -6.59 1.00 -0.23
CA ILE A 34 -5.88 2.19 0.25
C ILE A 34 -4.41 2.10 -0.13
N PHE A 35 -3.91 3.18 -0.73
CA PHE A 35 -2.51 3.37 -1.09
C PHE A 35 -1.86 4.30 -0.08
N LEU A 36 -0.86 3.83 0.66
CA LEU A 36 -0.27 4.62 1.73
C LEU A 36 0.72 5.66 1.21
N SER A 37 1.41 5.39 0.09
CA SER A 37 2.36 6.30 -0.56
C SER A 37 2.08 6.49 -2.05
N THR A 38 2.82 7.39 -2.66
CA THR A 38 2.69 7.72 -4.09
C THR A 38 3.49 6.82 -5.01
N GLY A 39 4.54 6.14 -4.54
CA GLY A 39 5.38 5.23 -5.34
C GLY A 39 6.29 5.94 -6.38
N ILE A 40 6.53 7.23 -6.25
CA ILE A 40 7.30 8.01 -7.25
C ILE A 40 8.58 8.62 -6.70
N LEU A 41 8.62 8.95 -5.40
CA LEU A 41 9.74 9.67 -4.78
C LEU A 41 11.04 8.87 -4.71
N ALA A 42 10.96 7.56 -4.64
CA ALA A 42 12.12 6.68 -4.64
C ALA A 42 13.01 6.85 -5.88
N ARG A 43 12.42 7.26 -7.00
CA ARG A 43 13.14 7.48 -8.28
C ARG A 43 13.76 8.86 -8.40
N ARG A 44 13.74 9.65 -7.31
CA ARG A 44 14.42 10.97 -7.29
C ARG A 44 15.94 10.79 -7.41
N PRO A 45 16.66 11.70 -8.11
CA PRO A 45 18.12 11.66 -8.13
C PRO A 45 18.69 11.79 -6.72
N PHE A 46 19.74 11.01 -6.43
CA PHE A 46 20.46 11.16 -5.17
C PHE A 46 21.02 12.58 -5.03
N GLN A 47 20.73 13.24 -3.92
CA GLN A 47 21.26 14.55 -3.60
C GLN A 47 22.10 14.45 -2.31
N PRO A 48 23.44 14.65 -2.38
CA PRO A 48 24.24 14.72 -1.19
C PRO A 48 23.82 15.90 -0.31
N LYS A 49 23.80 15.72 1.01
CA LYS A 49 23.38 16.73 2.01
C LYS A 49 24.13 18.08 1.90
N SER A 50 25.29 18.10 1.22
CA SER A 50 26.10 19.29 0.98
C SER A 50 25.68 20.12 -0.25
N SER A 51 24.76 19.64 -1.05
CA SER A 51 24.29 20.43 -2.20
C SER A 51 23.20 21.39 -1.75
N ASN A 52 23.48 22.69 -1.84
CA ASN A 52 22.48 23.77 -1.70
C ASN A 52 21.46 23.77 -2.85
N ASN A 53 21.32 22.65 -3.55
CA ASN A 53 20.33 22.50 -4.61
C ASN A 53 18.94 22.34 -3.99
N VAL A 54 18.31 23.45 -3.71
CA VAL A 54 16.87 23.53 -3.53
C VAL A 54 16.25 22.87 -4.75
N LEU A 55 15.49 21.81 -4.55
CA LEU A 55 14.68 21.20 -5.60
C LEU A 55 13.92 22.34 -6.28
N THR A 56 14.19 22.60 -7.56
CA THR A 56 13.62 23.73 -8.25
C THR A 56 12.10 23.56 -8.33
N GLU A 57 11.37 24.68 -8.37
CA GLU A 57 9.93 24.69 -8.56
C GLU A 57 9.49 23.84 -9.79
N LYS A 58 10.33 23.82 -10.83
CA LYS A 58 10.17 22.97 -12.01
C LYS A 58 10.17 21.47 -11.66
N PHE A 59 11.02 21.04 -10.72
CA PHE A 59 11.07 19.66 -10.27
C PHE A 59 9.79 19.30 -9.52
N PHE A 60 9.32 20.13 -8.59
CA PHE A 60 8.08 19.90 -7.85
C PHE A 60 6.87 19.82 -8.78
N ARG A 61 6.73 20.74 -9.73
CA ARG A 61 5.62 20.69 -10.72
C ARG A 61 5.64 19.44 -11.59
N ALA A 62 6.82 19.01 -12.05
CA ALA A 62 6.96 17.75 -12.82
C ALA A 62 6.58 16.53 -11.98
N TYR A 63 6.83 16.62 -10.69
CA TYR A 63 6.55 15.60 -9.71
C TYR A 63 5.04 15.48 -9.44
N GLU A 64 4.38 16.58 -9.14
CA GLU A 64 2.92 16.64 -8.95
C GLU A 64 2.17 16.11 -10.17
N LYS A 65 2.66 16.43 -11.37
CA LYS A 65 2.10 15.90 -12.62
C LYS A 65 2.19 14.37 -12.65
N LYS A 66 3.35 13.80 -12.32
CA LYS A 66 3.54 12.33 -12.29
C LYS A 66 2.65 11.66 -11.25
N ILE A 67 2.51 12.24 -10.04
CA ILE A 67 1.59 11.73 -9.01
C ILE A 67 0.16 11.73 -9.55
N SER A 68 -0.27 12.81 -10.19
CA SER A 68 -1.61 12.91 -10.76
C SER A 68 -1.85 11.88 -11.87
N GLU A 69 -0.86 11.63 -12.72
CA GLU A 69 -0.90 10.59 -13.76
C GLU A 69 -1.04 9.20 -13.13
N LEU A 70 -0.20 8.87 -12.14
CA LEU A 70 -0.23 7.58 -11.45
C LEU A 70 -1.57 7.34 -10.75
N ARG A 71 -2.10 8.34 -10.03
CA ARG A 71 -3.41 8.25 -9.40
C ARG A 71 -4.54 8.04 -10.41
N ARG A 72 -4.46 8.67 -11.58
CA ARG A 72 -5.42 8.46 -12.67
C ARG A 72 -5.33 7.02 -13.19
N ASP A 73 -4.13 6.50 -13.39
CA ASP A 73 -3.90 5.16 -13.90
C ASP A 73 -4.36 4.09 -12.88
N ALA A 74 -4.09 4.30 -11.58
CA ALA A 74 -4.63 3.46 -10.50
C ALA A 74 -6.18 3.46 -10.48
N LYS A 75 -6.82 4.63 -10.68
CA LYS A 75 -8.28 4.70 -10.81
C LYS A 75 -8.80 3.91 -12.02
N SER A 76 -8.06 3.91 -13.12
CA SER A 76 -8.40 3.15 -14.32
C SER A 76 -8.25 1.64 -14.08
N ALA A 77 -7.17 1.21 -13.44
CA ALA A 77 -6.95 -0.18 -13.03
C ALA A 77 -8.06 -0.66 -12.05
N ALA A 78 -8.40 0.16 -11.06
CA ALA A 78 -9.48 -0.14 -10.11
C ALA A 78 -10.81 -0.45 -10.81
N LYS A 79 -11.18 0.34 -11.84
CA LYS A 79 -12.39 0.07 -12.65
C LYS A 79 -12.32 -1.27 -13.36
N VAL A 80 -11.17 -1.60 -13.96
CA VAL A 80 -10.97 -2.88 -14.66
C VAL A 80 -11.08 -4.04 -13.68
N LEU A 81 -10.48 -3.91 -12.49
CA LEU A 81 -10.49 -4.94 -11.45
C LEU A 81 -11.86 -5.07 -10.76
N GLY A 82 -12.65 -4.01 -10.76
CA GLY A 82 -13.94 -3.94 -10.07
C GLY A 82 -13.79 -3.59 -8.59
N ILE A 83 -12.79 -2.78 -8.26
CA ILE A 83 -12.61 -2.16 -6.94
C ILE A 83 -13.66 -1.05 -6.82
N SER A 84 -14.39 -1.03 -5.70
CA SER A 84 -15.52 -0.12 -5.45
C SER A 84 -15.04 1.26 -4.99
N GLU A 85 -14.01 1.29 -4.16
CA GLU A 85 -13.46 2.50 -3.55
C GLU A 85 -11.93 2.46 -3.54
N ILE A 86 -11.30 3.64 -3.73
CA ILE A 86 -9.87 3.80 -3.55
C ILE A 86 -9.57 5.10 -2.81
N ASP A 87 -8.61 5.03 -1.88
CA ASP A 87 -8.08 6.20 -1.18
C ASP A 87 -6.56 6.25 -1.32
N PHE A 88 -6.04 7.48 -1.41
CA PHE A 88 -4.61 7.75 -1.47
C PHE A 88 -4.20 8.54 -0.24
N MET A 89 -3.22 8.01 0.48
CA MET A 89 -2.52 8.69 1.56
C MET A 89 -1.23 9.32 1.00
N ASP A 90 -0.64 10.23 1.74
CA ASP A 90 0.55 10.98 1.29
C ASP A 90 1.77 10.68 2.19
N PHE A 91 1.94 9.41 2.59
CA PHE A 91 3.16 9.01 3.30
C PHE A 91 4.37 9.05 2.36
N PRO A 92 5.58 9.32 2.91
CA PRO A 92 6.78 9.39 2.08
C PRO A 92 7.08 8.04 1.44
N ASP A 93 7.50 8.06 0.18
CA ASP A 93 7.80 6.90 -0.65
C ASP A 93 9.22 6.41 -0.41
N ASN A 94 9.38 5.12 -0.12
CA ASN A 94 10.61 4.44 0.32
C ASN A 94 11.29 5.09 1.55
N GLU A 95 10.49 5.71 2.39
CA GLU A 95 10.90 6.33 3.66
C GLU A 95 9.86 6.09 4.77
N MET A 96 8.96 5.09 4.61
CA MET A 96 7.98 4.78 5.65
C MET A 96 8.60 4.20 6.92
N ASP A 97 9.82 3.69 6.86
CA ASP A 97 10.63 3.28 8.01
C ASP A 97 10.97 4.47 8.94
N LEU A 98 10.93 5.70 8.42
CA LEU A 98 11.09 6.94 9.20
C LEU A 98 9.77 7.41 9.84
N ILE A 99 8.65 6.82 9.49
CA ILE A 99 7.34 7.12 10.05
C ILE A 99 7.06 6.18 11.23
N SER A 100 6.56 6.71 12.33
CA SER A 100 6.24 5.85 13.46
C SER A 100 5.19 4.80 13.08
N ASN A 101 5.42 3.54 13.46
CA ASN A 101 4.45 2.48 13.23
C ASN A 101 3.06 2.83 13.82
N LEU A 102 3.02 3.62 14.90
CA LEU A 102 1.77 4.10 15.49
C LEU A 102 0.97 4.98 14.52
N GLN A 103 1.64 5.88 13.79
CA GLN A 103 0.97 6.76 12.84
C GLN A 103 0.36 5.97 11.68
N LEU A 104 1.11 5.04 11.08
CA LEU A 104 0.61 4.15 10.03
C LEU A 104 -0.54 3.28 10.56
N THR A 105 -0.36 2.69 11.75
CA THR A 105 -1.40 1.88 12.41
C THR A 105 -2.70 2.66 12.60
N LYS A 106 -2.62 3.90 13.10
CA LYS A 106 -3.82 4.73 13.34
C LYS A 106 -4.54 5.10 12.06
N THR A 107 -3.80 5.34 10.97
CA THR A 107 -4.40 5.57 9.65
C THR A 107 -5.18 4.34 9.20
N ILE A 108 -4.59 3.14 9.30
CA ILE A 108 -5.24 1.89 8.90
C ILE A 108 -6.40 1.54 9.83
N GLU A 109 -6.27 1.74 11.15
CA GLU A 109 -7.37 1.55 12.12
C GLU A 109 -8.59 2.42 11.77
N ASN A 110 -8.35 3.69 11.40
CA ASN A 110 -9.41 4.61 11.00
C ASN A 110 -10.15 4.10 9.75
N GLU A 111 -9.42 3.61 8.75
CA GLU A 111 -10.01 3.01 7.54
C GLU A 111 -10.82 1.75 7.87
N ILE A 112 -10.30 0.87 8.73
CA ILE A 112 -11.02 -0.32 9.19
C ILE A 112 -12.32 0.05 9.92
N MET A 113 -12.29 1.05 10.80
CA MET A 113 -13.45 1.49 11.56
C MET A 113 -14.53 2.12 10.68
N ASN A 114 -14.14 2.88 9.66
CA ASN A 114 -15.06 3.53 8.73
C ASN A 114 -15.66 2.54 7.72
N TYR A 115 -14.82 1.70 7.11
CA TYR A 115 -15.24 0.78 6.06
C TYR A 115 -15.84 -0.52 6.60
N LYS A 116 -15.41 -0.98 7.79
CA LYS A 116 -15.84 -2.22 8.47
C LYS A 116 -15.64 -3.48 7.61
N PRO A 117 -14.42 -3.75 7.16
CA PRO A 117 -14.13 -4.94 6.36
C PRO A 117 -14.18 -6.20 7.21
N SER A 118 -14.63 -7.32 6.63
CA SER A 118 -14.49 -8.66 7.24
C SER A 118 -13.14 -9.31 6.90
N THR A 119 -12.49 -8.87 5.83
CA THR A 119 -11.20 -9.39 5.38
C THR A 119 -10.28 -8.23 5.00
N VAL A 120 -9.02 -8.32 5.45
CA VAL A 120 -7.96 -7.38 5.11
C VAL A 120 -6.85 -8.11 4.37
N TYR A 121 -6.45 -7.59 3.21
CA TYR A 121 -5.27 -8.04 2.47
C TYR A 121 -4.14 -7.02 2.63
N MET A 122 -2.90 -7.52 2.70
CA MET A 122 -1.69 -6.70 2.90
C MET A 122 -0.47 -7.35 2.24
N PRO A 123 0.63 -6.62 1.97
CA PRO A 123 1.89 -7.23 1.54
C PRO A 123 2.42 -8.23 2.56
N THR A 124 3.25 -9.17 2.10
CA THR A 124 3.94 -10.11 3.00
C THR A 124 5.05 -9.40 3.79
N LYS A 125 5.41 -9.95 4.96
CA LYS A 125 6.59 -9.49 5.74
C LYS A 125 7.92 -9.79 5.03
N TYR A 126 7.90 -10.78 4.14
CA TYR A 126 9.08 -11.25 3.40
C TYR A 126 9.23 -10.48 2.09
N ASP A 127 9.52 -9.20 2.20
CA ASP A 127 9.70 -8.30 1.08
C ASP A 127 10.93 -7.42 1.31
N VAL A 128 11.70 -7.12 0.27
CA VAL A 128 12.88 -6.24 0.37
C VAL A 128 12.51 -4.76 0.43
N ASN A 129 11.30 -4.40 0.01
CA ASN A 129 10.85 -3.02 0.04
C ASN A 129 10.47 -2.60 1.47
N VAL A 130 11.10 -1.56 1.98
CA VAL A 130 10.89 -1.06 3.36
C VAL A 130 9.46 -0.58 3.60
N ASP A 131 8.81 -0.01 2.58
CA ASP A 131 7.43 0.44 2.69
C ASP A 131 6.46 -0.74 2.81
N HIS A 132 6.70 -1.85 2.06
CA HIS A 132 5.89 -3.07 2.18
C HIS A 132 6.02 -3.67 3.57
N GLN A 133 7.22 -3.69 4.15
CA GLN A 133 7.46 -4.14 5.52
C GLN A 133 6.74 -3.25 6.54
N ALA A 134 6.80 -1.92 6.36
CA ALA A 134 6.12 -0.96 7.23
C ALA A 134 4.58 -1.13 7.16
N VAL A 135 4.03 -1.30 5.95
CA VAL A 135 2.60 -1.59 5.73
C VAL A 135 2.20 -2.89 6.40
N TYR A 136 2.99 -3.96 6.24
CA TYR A 136 2.74 -5.23 6.93
C TYR A 136 2.66 -5.03 8.45
N ASN A 137 3.69 -4.43 9.07
CA ASN A 137 3.78 -4.25 10.52
C ASN A 137 2.62 -3.40 11.05
N ALA A 138 2.28 -2.32 10.35
CA ALA A 138 1.19 -1.45 10.72
C ALA A 138 -0.18 -2.14 10.59
N THR A 139 -0.38 -2.92 9.51
CA THR A 139 -1.66 -3.61 9.25
C THR A 139 -1.89 -4.74 10.28
N ILE A 140 -0.87 -5.55 10.58
CA ILE A 140 -0.97 -6.57 11.65
C ILE A 140 -1.33 -5.91 12.99
N THR A 141 -0.72 -4.77 13.30
CA THR A 141 -1.00 -4.04 14.53
C THR A 141 -2.43 -3.48 14.53
N ALA A 142 -2.89 -2.94 13.41
CA ALA A 142 -4.22 -2.35 13.27
C ALA A 142 -5.35 -3.41 13.31
N THR A 143 -5.07 -4.63 12.88
CA THR A 143 -6.04 -5.73 12.83
C THR A 143 -6.03 -6.63 14.06
N ARG A 144 -5.22 -6.32 15.09
CA ARG A 144 -5.19 -7.09 16.34
C ARG A 144 -6.59 -7.19 16.96
N PRO A 145 -6.96 -8.31 17.59
CA PRO A 145 -8.27 -8.49 18.22
C PRO A 145 -8.54 -7.41 19.27
N GLN A 146 -9.53 -6.59 19.03
CA GLN A 146 -10.00 -5.56 19.96
C GLN A 146 -11.52 -5.60 20.06
N LYS A 147 -12.06 -5.03 21.14
CA LYS A 147 -13.50 -4.84 21.29
C LYS A 147 -14.04 -4.01 20.11
N ASN A 148 -15.04 -4.52 19.40
CA ASN A 148 -15.66 -3.91 18.20
C ASN A 148 -14.85 -4.03 16.90
N MET A 149 -13.90 -4.95 16.77
CA MET A 149 -13.25 -5.23 15.48
C MET A 149 -14.15 -6.06 14.58
N PHE A 150 -14.19 -5.68 13.29
CA PHE A 150 -14.99 -6.34 12.26
C PHE A 150 -14.18 -7.37 11.47
N VAL A 151 -12.85 -7.27 11.52
CA VAL A 151 -11.93 -8.09 10.74
C VAL A 151 -11.91 -9.53 11.27
N GLN A 152 -12.22 -10.47 10.40
CA GLN A 152 -12.22 -11.91 10.70
C GLN A 152 -11.01 -12.60 10.05
N ASN A 153 -10.54 -12.09 8.92
CA ASN A 153 -9.44 -12.65 8.16
C ASN A 153 -8.40 -11.58 7.83
N VAL A 154 -7.13 -11.91 8.04
CA VAL A 154 -5.98 -11.11 7.60
C VAL A 154 -5.12 -11.99 6.72
N ILE A 155 -4.88 -11.57 5.48
CA ILE A 155 -4.23 -12.38 4.46
C ILE A 155 -3.09 -11.55 3.86
N SER A 156 -1.88 -12.11 3.87
CA SER A 156 -0.75 -11.50 3.19
C SER A 156 -0.60 -12.04 1.77
N PHE A 157 -0.07 -11.22 0.87
CA PHE A 157 0.23 -11.61 -0.51
C PHE A 157 1.62 -11.15 -0.92
N GLU A 158 2.19 -11.83 -1.88
CA GLU A 158 3.49 -11.50 -2.46
C GLU A 158 3.35 -10.50 -3.60
N ILE A 159 4.37 -9.65 -3.76
CA ILE A 159 4.45 -8.69 -4.87
C ILE A 159 5.66 -9.09 -5.72
N PRO A 160 5.46 -9.66 -6.92
CA PRO A 160 6.53 -10.25 -7.74
C PRO A 160 7.67 -9.30 -8.10
N SER A 161 7.47 -8.00 -7.98
CA SER A 161 8.51 -6.99 -8.24
C SER A 161 9.51 -6.79 -7.11
N SER A 162 9.26 -7.34 -5.92
CA SER A 162 10.09 -7.10 -4.72
C SER A 162 10.20 -8.30 -3.79
N THR A 163 9.12 -9.05 -3.55
CA THR A 163 9.14 -10.21 -2.64
C THR A 163 10.09 -11.31 -3.13
N GLU A 164 10.19 -11.54 -4.42
CA GLU A 164 11.06 -12.56 -5.03
C GLU A 164 12.56 -12.31 -4.80
N TRP A 165 12.94 -11.12 -4.37
CA TRP A 165 14.32 -10.73 -4.10
C TRP A 165 14.74 -10.95 -2.65
N TYR A 166 13.81 -11.41 -1.80
CA TYR A 166 14.09 -11.75 -0.42
C TYR A 166 14.90 -13.04 -0.31
N PHE A 167 15.83 -13.11 0.64
CA PHE A 167 16.73 -14.26 0.77
C PHE A 167 16.00 -15.52 1.22
N PRO A 168 16.14 -16.67 0.50
CA PRO A 168 15.43 -17.91 0.81
C PRO A 168 15.73 -18.51 2.18
N SER A 169 16.85 -18.17 2.81
CA SER A 169 17.26 -18.72 4.11
C SER A 169 16.30 -18.41 5.28
N GLU A 170 15.41 -17.42 5.10
CA GLU A 170 14.42 -17.07 6.12
C GLU A 170 13.04 -17.73 5.89
N PHE A 171 12.87 -18.45 4.78
CA PHE A 171 11.65 -19.23 4.50
C PHE A 171 11.69 -20.64 5.11
N SER A 172 12.78 -21.06 5.75
CA SER A 172 13.01 -22.41 6.26
C SER A 172 12.91 -22.49 7.78
N SER A 173 11.80 -22.02 8.34
CA SER A 173 11.51 -22.27 9.77
C SER A 173 10.05 -22.57 9.99
#